data_9809c34f49eaf67b57559044c7b37e98
#
_entry.id   9809c34f49eaf67b57559044c7b37e98
#
_cell.length_a   1.000
_cell.length_b   1.000
_cell.length_c   1.000
_cell.angle_alpha   90.00
_cell.angle_beta   90.00
_cell.angle_gamma   90.00
#
_symmetry.space_group_name_H-M   'P 1'
#
loop_
_entity.id
_entity.type
_entity.pdbx_description
1 polymer ?
#
loop_
_entity_poly.entity_id
_entity_poly.type
_entity_poly.pdbx_seq_one_letter_code
_entity_poly.pdbx_strand_id
1 'polypeptide(L)'
;VYIGADVEPGDILVGKITPKGESPMTPEEKLLRAIFGEKASDVRDTSLRVKPGDFGTVVEVRVFNRHGVEKDERALQIEREEVERLARDRDDELAILDRNIYARLKSLTLGKVAVKGPKGVPANSEITEDLLEMLPRSHWWQLALKDEADAQVVEALNEQYEIQKRALDARFEDKVEKVRRGDDLPPGVMKMVKVFVAVKRKLQPGDKMAGRHGNKGVISKVVPMEDMPFLEDGTPVDFCLNPLGVPSRMNVGQILETHMGWAARGLGLNVDEALQEYKRSGDLTPVREAMNIAYGADVYAEGIEGMDEETLLDAASNVTRGVPIATPVFDGAKEADVNDALVRAGFSSSGQSVLFDGRT
;
A
#
# COMPACT_ATOMS: atom_id res chain seq x y z
N VAL A 1 0.13 -24.75 -8.79
CA VAL A 1 0.08 -23.32 -9.12
C VAL A 1 0.76 -22.54 -8.01
N TYR A 2 1.65 -21.61 -8.32
CA TYR A 2 2.35 -20.74 -7.38
C TYR A 2 1.96 -19.27 -7.64
N ILE A 3 2.20 -18.41 -6.67
CA ILE A 3 1.94 -16.98 -6.80
C ILE A 3 2.88 -16.40 -7.87
N GLY A 4 2.35 -15.63 -8.82
CA GLY A 4 3.08 -15.11 -9.98
C GLY A 4 3.07 -16.01 -11.20
N ALA A 5 2.43 -17.19 -11.15
CA ALA A 5 2.29 -18.06 -12.32
C ALA A 5 1.24 -17.50 -13.30
N ASP A 6 1.59 -17.45 -14.58
CA ASP A 6 0.63 -17.18 -15.63
C ASP A 6 -0.18 -18.45 -15.91
N VAL A 7 -1.50 -18.31 -16.06
CA VAL A 7 -2.42 -19.40 -16.29
C VAL A 7 -3.22 -19.17 -17.57
N GLU A 8 -3.37 -20.27 -18.33
CA GLU A 8 -4.08 -20.31 -19.61
C GLU A 8 -5.32 -21.20 -19.53
N PRO A 9 -6.27 -21.08 -20.50
CA PRO A 9 -7.43 -21.95 -20.56
C PRO A 9 -7.06 -23.43 -20.58
N GLY A 10 -7.63 -24.21 -19.65
CA GLY A 10 -7.35 -25.64 -19.52
C GLY A 10 -6.36 -26.01 -18.42
N ASP A 11 -5.57 -25.05 -17.92
CA ASP A 11 -4.66 -25.28 -16.79
C ASP A 11 -5.39 -25.66 -15.52
N ILE A 12 -4.78 -26.53 -14.73
CA ILE A 12 -5.33 -26.97 -13.45
C ILE A 12 -4.97 -25.96 -12.37
N LEU A 13 -5.97 -25.28 -11.83
CA LEU A 13 -5.82 -24.38 -10.67
C LEU A 13 -5.79 -25.17 -9.35
N VAL A 14 -6.72 -26.11 -9.18
CA VAL A 14 -6.83 -26.96 -8.00
C VAL A 14 -7.08 -28.38 -8.45
N GLY A 15 -6.17 -29.29 -8.09
CA GLY A 15 -6.32 -30.71 -8.34
C GLY A 15 -7.40 -31.31 -7.41
N LYS A 16 -8.36 -32.00 -7.96
CA LYS A 16 -9.41 -32.68 -7.22
C LYS A 16 -9.78 -34.01 -7.87
N ILE A 17 -9.83 -35.05 -7.08
CA ILE A 17 -10.29 -36.38 -7.48
C ILE A 17 -11.56 -36.72 -6.67
N THR A 18 -12.52 -37.29 -7.32
CA THR A 18 -13.76 -37.80 -6.65
C THR A 18 -13.93 -39.29 -6.94
N PRO A 19 -14.38 -40.09 -5.96
CA PRO A 19 -14.66 -41.48 -6.20
C PRO A 19 -15.76 -41.59 -7.27
N LYS A 20 -15.60 -42.54 -8.19
CA LYS A 20 -16.69 -42.93 -9.10
C LYS A 20 -17.75 -43.65 -8.25
N GLY A 21 -18.95 -43.11 -8.23
CA GLY A 21 -20.09 -43.86 -7.73
C GLY A 21 -20.25 -45.20 -8.49
N GLU A 22 -20.78 -46.20 -7.84
CA GLU A 22 -21.10 -47.47 -8.49
C GLU A 22 -22.07 -47.24 -9.65
N SER A 23 -21.55 -46.90 -10.82
CA SER A 23 -22.31 -47.02 -12.04
C SER A 23 -22.38 -48.50 -12.41
N PRO A 24 -23.55 -49.06 -12.81
CA PRO A 24 -23.61 -50.42 -13.24
C PRO A 24 -22.65 -50.62 -14.41
N MET A 25 -21.54 -51.35 -14.16
CA MET A 25 -20.56 -51.69 -15.17
C MET A 25 -21.22 -52.48 -16.27
N THR A 26 -20.93 -52.18 -17.51
CA THR A 26 -21.32 -53.03 -18.63
C THR A 26 -20.66 -54.40 -18.47
N PRO A 27 -21.32 -55.48 -18.94
CA PRO A 27 -20.75 -56.85 -18.88
C PRO A 27 -19.35 -56.93 -19.47
N GLU A 28 -19.08 -56.14 -20.49
CA GLU A 28 -17.78 -56.03 -21.19
C GLU A 28 -16.68 -55.40 -20.33
N GLU A 29 -16.98 -54.33 -19.56
CA GLU A 29 -16.06 -53.72 -18.62
C GLU A 29 -15.75 -54.68 -17.43
N LYS A 30 -16.74 -55.47 -16.97
CA LYS A 30 -16.51 -56.51 -15.97
C LYS A 30 -15.58 -57.60 -16.46
N LEU A 31 -15.71 -57.99 -17.73
CA LEU A 31 -14.87 -58.99 -18.37
C LEU A 31 -13.44 -58.49 -18.58
N LEU A 32 -13.28 -57.28 -19.04
CA LEU A 32 -11.97 -56.62 -19.19
C LEU A 32 -11.22 -56.48 -17.85
N ARG A 33 -11.95 -56.13 -16.79
CA ARG A 33 -11.43 -56.05 -15.44
C ARG A 33 -10.95 -57.40 -14.89
N ALA A 34 -11.68 -58.46 -15.23
CA ALA A 34 -11.34 -59.83 -14.82
C ALA A 34 -10.11 -60.37 -15.59
N ILE A 35 -9.94 -60.01 -16.85
CA ILE A 35 -8.87 -60.53 -17.73
C ILE A 35 -7.55 -59.79 -17.52
N PHE A 36 -7.60 -58.47 -17.40
CA PHE A 36 -6.40 -57.62 -17.35
C PHE A 36 -5.97 -57.22 -15.94
N GLY A 37 -6.71 -57.58 -14.91
CA GLY A 37 -6.35 -57.28 -13.52
C GLY A 37 -6.18 -55.80 -13.24
N GLU A 38 -6.57 -54.95 -14.16
CA GLU A 38 -6.47 -53.53 -14.01
C GLU A 38 -7.42 -53.06 -12.90
N LYS A 39 -6.86 -52.56 -11.85
CA LYS A 39 -7.55 -51.66 -10.95
C LYS A 39 -7.96 -50.45 -11.76
N ALA A 40 -9.08 -50.52 -12.47
CA ALA A 40 -9.68 -49.32 -13.08
C ALA A 40 -9.73 -48.28 -11.95
N SER A 41 -9.17 -47.14 -12.17
CA SER A 41 -9.09 -46.09 -11.16
C SER A 41 -10.51 -45.76 -10.70
N ASP A 42 -10.81 -46.10 -9.45
CA ASP A 42 -12.13 -45.86 -8.84
C ASP A 42 -12.40 -44.34 -8.63
N VAL A 43 -11.56 -43.52 -9.18
CA VAL A 43 -11.58 -42.06 -9.04
C VAL A 43 -11.73 -41.38 -10.39
N ARG A 44 -12.47 -40.27 -10.39
CA ARG A 44 -12.62 -39.39 -11.54
C ARG A 44 -11.91 -38.09 -11.25
N ASP A 45 -11.15 -37.54 -12.21
CA ASP A 45 -10.60 -36.21 -12.15
C ASP A 45 -11.71 -35.16 -12.25
N THR A 46 -11.87 -34.36 -11.18
CA THR A 46 -12.82 -33.25 -11.09
C THR A 46 -12.08 -31.96 -10.77
N SER A 47 -10.81 -31.87 -11.17
CA SER A 47 -9.95 -30.70 -10.96
C SER A 47 -10.59 -29.42 -11.49
N LEU A 48 -10.42 -28.34 -10.73
CA LEU A 48 -10.81 -27.00 -11.17
C LEU A 48 -9.80 -26.52 -12.22
N ARG A 49 -10.30 -26.27 -13.42
CA ARG A 49 -9.50 -25.77 -14.55
C ARG A 49 -9.90 -24.35 -14.90
N VAL A 50 -8.97 -23.61 -15.49
CA VAL A 50 -9.22 -22.28 -16.05
C VAL A 50 -10.23 -22.42 -17.19
N LYS A 51 -11.27 -21.58 -17.17
CA LYS A 51 -12.32 -21.60 -18.19
C LYS A 51 -11.79 -21.06 -19.53
N PRO A 52 -12.37 -21.49 -20.65
CA PRO A 52 -12.09 -20.90 -21.95
C PRO A 52 -12.35 -19.38 -21.95
N GLY A 53 -11.39 -18.61 -22.41
CA GLY A 53 -11.46 -17.14 -22.45
C GLY A 53 -10.94 -16.42 -21.20
N ASP A 54 -10.67 -17.13 -20.11
CA ASP A 54 -10.00 -16.57 -18.95
C ASP A 54 -8.49 -16.88 -19.03
N PHE A 55 -7.67 -15.87 -18.82
CA PHE A 55 -6.20 -15.98 -18.71
C PHE A 55 -5.71 -14.89 -17.77
N GLY A 56 -4.62 -15.14 -17.08
CA GLY A 56 -4.10 -14.15 -16.14
C GLY A 56 -2.97 -14.69 -15.28
N THR A 57 -2.59 -13.89 -14.30
CA THR A 57 -1.51 -14.20 -13.36
C THR A 57 -2.09 -14.51 -11.99
N VAL A 58 -1.62 -15.56 -11.33
CA VAL A 58 -2.02 -15.90 -9.98
C VAL A 58 -1.43 -14.90 -8.99
N VAL A 59 -2.28 -14.20 -8.26
CA VAL A 59 -1.88 -13.17 -7.30
C VAL A 59 -1.80 -13.73 -5.89
N GLU A 60 -2.75 -14.58 -5.52
CA GLU A 60 -2.87 -15.11 -4.17
C GLU A 60 -3.45 -16.53 -4.19
N VAL A 61 -2.99 -17.36 -3.27
CA VAL A 61 -3.52 -18.70 -3.03
C VAL A 61 -3.79 -18.85 -1.54
N ARG A 62 -5.05 -19.09 -1.17
CA ARG A 62 -5.45 -19.36 0.21
C ARG A 62 -5.89 -20.80 0.36
N VAL A 63 -5.35 -21.49 1.36
CA VAL A 63 -5.71 -22.86 1.70
C VAL A 63 -6.41 -22.88 3.05
N PHE A 64 -7.64 -23.36 3.08
CA PHE A 64 -8.44 -23.51 4.28
C PHE A 64 -8.53 -25.00 4.64
N ASN A 65 -8.13 -25.35 5.83
CA ASN A 65 -8.18 -26.72 6.33
C ASN A 65 -9.18 -26.82 7.47
N ARG A 66 -9.98 -27.88 7.49
CA ARG A 66 -10.90 -28.14 8.59
C ARG A 66 -10.11 -28.43 9.86
N HIS A 67 -10.64 -28.01 11.00
CA HIS A 67 -10.09 -28.30 12.31
C HIS A 67 -9.87 -29.83 12.51
N GLY A 68 -8.70 -30.22 12.99
CA GLY A 68 -8.38 -31.63 13.27
C GLY A 68 -7.95 -32.48 12.06
N VAL A 69 -7.80 -31.89 10.88
CA VAL A 69 -7.25 -32.55 9.69
C VAL A 69 -5.75 -32.32 9.60
N GLU A 70 -4.99 -33.34 9.24
CA GLU A 70 -3.55 -33.21 8.98
C GLU A 70 -3.29 -32.20 7.86
N LYS A 71 -2.36 -31.29 8.13
CA LYS A 71 -1.96 -30.24 7.19
C LYS A 71 -0.83 -30.74 6.29
N ASP A 72 -0.95 -30.51 5.00
CA ASP A 72 0.12 -30.80 4.03
C ASP A 72 1.32 -29.86 4.24
N GLU A 73 2.51 -30.24 3.76
CA GLU A 73 3.72 -29.39 3.83
C GLU A 73 3.51 -27.98 3.27
N ARG A 74 2.76 -27.87 2.17
CA ARG A 74 2.45 -26.58 1.56
C ARG A 74 1.49 -25.75 2.42
N ALA A 75 0.51 -26.37 3.06
CA ALA A 75 -0.37 -25.68 4.00
C ALA A 75 0.40 -25.18 5.23
N LEU A 76 1.35 -25.95 5.73
CA LEU A 76 2.25 -25.55 6.81
C LEU A 76 3.18 -24.42 6.40
N GLN A 77 3.65 -24.41 5.15
CA GLN A 77 4.45 -23.30 4.62
C GLN A 77 3.64 -22.02 4.56
N ILE A 78 2.44 -22.06 3.99
CA ILE A 78 1.53 -20.89 3.91
C ILE A 78 1.19 -20.38 5.32
N GLU A 79 0.96 -21.28 6.28
CA GLU A 79 0.70 -20.90 7.68
C GLU A 79 1.91 -20.19 8.30
N ARG A 80 3.13 -20.67 8.04
CA ARG A 80 4.36 -20.02 8.53
C ARG A 80 4.53 -18.62 7.93
N GLU A 81 4.34 -18.49 6.62
CA GLU A 81 4.41 -17.19 5.92
C GLU A 81 3.37 -16.20 6.47
N GLU A 82 2.15 -16.68 6.76
CA GLU A 82 1.09 -15.86 7.37
C GLU A 82 1.45 -15.43 8.80
N VAL A 83 1.97 -16.34 9.62
CA VAL A 83 2.43 -16.03 10.99
C VAL A 83 3.60 -15.05 10.97
N GLU A 84 4.55 -15.20 10.04
CA GLU A 84 5.67 -14.26 9.87
C GLU A 84 5.18 -12.87 9.45
N ARG A 85 4.16 -12.80 8.58
CA ARG A 85 3.55 -11.53 8.20
C ARG A 85 2.91 -10.85 9.40
N LEU A 86 2.11 -11.59 10.18
CA LEU A 86 1.49 -11.08 11.40
C LEU A 86 2.51 -10.64 12.45
N ALA A 87 3.67 -11.33 12.51
CA ALA A 87 4.76 -10.94 13.41
C ALA A 87 5.41 -9.62 12.98
N ARG A 88 5.64 -9.42 11.67
CA ARG A 88 6.14 -8.13 11.14
C ARG A 88 5.16 -7.00 11.41
N ASP A 89 3.87 -7.22 11.15
CA ASP A 89 2.84 -6.21 11.42
C ASP A 89 2.83 -5.81 12.91
N ARG A 90 2.97 -6.79 13.83
CA ARG A 90 3.08 -6.52 15.27
C ARG A 90 4.33 -5.70 15.60
N ASP A 91 5.47 -6.07 15.03
CA ASP A 91 6.75 -5.41 15.30
C ASP A 91 6.74 -3.97 14.76
N ASP A 92 6.11 -3.72 13.62
CA ASP A 92 5.89 -2.38 13.07
C ASP A 92 4.94 -1.55 13.97
N GLU A 93 3.82 -2.13 14.42
CA GLU A 93 2.91 -1.47 15.35
C GLU A 93 3.61 -1.13 16.68
N LEU A 94 4.46 -2.05 17.21
CA LEU A 94 5.25 -1.80 18.40
C LEU A 94 6.29 -0.69 18.19
N ALA A 95 6.96 -0.67 17.05
CA ALA A 95 7.95 0.37 16.72
C ALA A 95 7.30 1.76 16.63
N ILE A 96 6.10 1.85 16.08
CA ILE A 96 5.32 3.11 16.02
C ILE A 96 4.90 3.54 17.44
N LEU A 97 4.39 2.60 18.26
CA LEU A 97 4.00 2.85 19.64
C LEU A 97 5.21 3.35 20.46
N ASP A 98 6.33 2.66 20.36
CA ASP A 98 7.57 3.02 21.03
C ASP A 98 8.03 4.42 20.65
N ARG A 99 8.08 4.72 19.34
CA ARG A 99 8.48 6.05 18.86
C ARG A 99 7.61 7.14 19.46
N ASN A 100 6.29 6.96 19.44
CA ASN A 100 5.34 7.95 19.95
C ASN A 100 5.48 8.14 21.47
N ILE A 101 5.51 7.05 22.22
CA ILE A 101 5.59 7.09 23.69
C ILE A 101 6.92 7.68 24.15
N TYR A 102 8.05 7.25 23.54
CA TYR A 102 9.36 7.80 23.91
C TYR A 102 9.54 9.26 23.49
N ALA A 103 8.96 9.70 22.37
CA ALA A 103 8.93 11.12 22.01
C ALA A 103 8.16 11.94 23.05
N ARG A 104 7.00 11.43 23.49
CA ARG A 104 6.20 12.06 24.54
C ARG A 104 6.89 12.06 25.91
N LEU A 105 7.54 10.95 26.25
CA LEU A 105 8.34 10.85 27.48
C LEU A 105 9.52 11.83 27.45
N LYS A 106 10.22 11.96 26.33
CA LYS A 106 11.27 12.95 26.13
C LYS A 106 10.75 14.35 26.37
N SER A 107 9.61 14.72 25.79
CA SER A 107 9.04 16.06 25.95
C SER A 107 8.58 16.36 27.40
N LEU A 108 8.18 15.34 28.14
CA LEU A 108 7.76 15.47 29.55
C LEU A 108 8.94 15.55 30.52
N THR A 109 10.07 14.93 30.20
CA THR A 109 11.24 14.84 31.10
C THR A 109 12.31 15.88 30.80
N LEU A 110 12.39 16.40 29.58
CA LEU A 110 13.40 17.38 29.17
C LEU A 110 13.30 18.68 30.00
N GLY A 111 14.43 19.18 30.53
CA GLY A 111 14.47 20.38 31.36
C GLY A 111 13.96 20.20 32.79
N LYS A 112 13.59 18.96 33.18
CA LYS A 112 13.17 18.65 34.56
C LYS A 112 14.35 18.16 35.40
N VAL A 113 14.24 18.25 36.71
CA VAL A 113 15.28 17.81 37.64
C VAL A 113 14.99 16.39 38.10
N ALA A 114 15.94 15.45 37.83
CA ALA A 114 15.87 14.07 38.31
C ALA A 114 16.44 13.97 39.73
N VAL A 115 15.64 13.52 40.67
CA VAL A 115 16.09 13.27 42.07
C VAL A 115 16.90 11.98 42.15
N LYS A 116 16.48 10.97 41.39
CA LYS A 116 17.12 9.66 41.31
C LYS A 116 17.01 9.10 39.89
N GLY A 117 18.08 8.50 39.43
CA GLY A 117 18.12 7.90 38.09
C GLY A 117 18.93 6.61 38.07
N PRO A 118 19.01 5.94 36.92
CA PRO A 118 19.84 4.75 36.70
C PRO A 118 21.34 5.09 36.82
N LYS A 119 22.20 4.06 36.85
CA LYS A 119 23.64 4.25 36.94
C LYS A 119 24.16 5.18 35.85
N GLY A 120 24.81 6.27 36.28
CA GLY A 120 25.38 7.30 35.38
C GLY A 120 24.64 8.63 35.42
N VAL A 121 23.49 8.74 36.08
CA VAL A 121 22.76 9.98 36.29
C VAL A 121 23.07 10.56 37.68
N PRO A 122 23.66 11.77 37.78
CA PRO A 122 23.88 12.41 39.06
C PRO A 122 22.54 12.75 39.75
N ALA A 123 22.46 12.60 41.06
CA ALA A 123 21.27 12.99 41.81
C ALA A 123 21.08 14.52 41.74
N ASN A 124 19.82 14.97 41.61
CA ASN A 124 19.45 16.37 41.42
C ASN A 124 20.06 17.07 40.20
N SER A 125 20.30 16.33 39.13
CA SER A 125 20.73 16.88 37.84
C SER A 125 19.53 17.23 36.94
N GLU A 126 19.69 18.23 36.12
CA GLU A 126 18.74 18.58 35.08
C GLU A 126 18.85 17.56 33.93
N ILE A 127 17.71 17.09 33.42
CA ILE A 127 17.65 16.15 32.31
C ILE A 127 17.86 16.91 31.02
N THR A 128 19.05 16.78 30.45
CA THR A 128 19.43 17.34 29.13
C THR A 128 19.25 16.32 28.02
N GLU A 129 19.22 16.77 26.77
CA GLU A 129 19.11 15.89 25.61
C GLU A 129 20.30 14.92 25.52
N ASP A 130 21.52 15.42 25.73
CA ASP A 130 22.74 14.60 25.74
C ASP A 130 22.66 13.45 26.77
N LEU A 131 22.07 13.72 27.96
CA LEU A 131 21.90 12.72 29.00
C LEU A 131 20.89 11.63 28.59
N LEU A 132 19.82 12.00 27.88
CA LEU A 132 18.85 11.04 27.36
C LEU A 132 19.43 10.19 26.21
N GLU A 133 20.27 10.75 25.38
CA GLU A 133 20.96 10.01 24.30
C GLU A 133 21.99 9.01 24.82
N MET A 134 22.67 9.34 25.93
CA MET A 134 23.64 8.42 26.58
C MET A 134 22.95 7.24 27.29
N LEU A 135 21.65 7.34 27.61
CA LEU A 135 20.91 6.33 28.31
C LEU A 135 20.13 5.42 27.37
N PRO A 136 20.17 4.10 27.56
CA PRO A 136 19.25 3.18 26.87
C PRO A 136 17.81 3.61 27.13
N ARG A 137 16.96 3.59 26.08
CA ARG A 137 15.55 4.02 26.18
C ARG A 137 14.77 3.35 27.32
N SER A 138 15.05 2.06 27.60
CA SER A 138 14.44 1.31 28.70
C SER A 138 14.73 1.90 30.10
N HIS A 139 15.81 2.66 30.24
CA HIS A 139 16.18 3.30 31.50
C HIS A 139 15.49 4.65 31.71
N TRP A 140 14.89 5.24 30.72
CA TRP A 140 14.18 6.52 30.84
C TRP A 140 13.01 6.46 31.84
N TRP A 141 12.36 5.32 31.93
CA TRP A 141 11.30 5.07 32.93
C TRP A 141 11.77 5.04 34.39
N GLN A 142 13.08 4.91 34.63
CA GLN A 142 13.68 4.87 35.95
C GLN A 142 14.09 6.24 36.48
N LEU A 143 13.85 7.31 35.70
CA LEU A 143 14.11 8.69 36.10
C LEU A 143 13.02 9.17 37.05
N ALA A 144 13.36 9.35 38.34
CA ALA A 144 12.44 9.91 39.31
C ALA A 144 12.52 11.44 39.30
N LEU A 145 11.42 12.08 38.87
CA LEU A 145 11.30 13.53 38.79
C LEU A 145 11.09 14.15 40.19
N LYS A 146 11.54 15.37 40.37
CA LYS A 146 11.40 16.11 41.61
C LYS A 146 9.97 16.60 41.84
N ASP A 147 9.27 16.94 40.77
CA ASP A 147 7.87 17.36 40.83
C ASP A 147 6.95 16.15 40.88
N GLU A 148 6.13 16.07 41.91
CA GLU A 148 5.21 14.95 42.14
C GLU A 148 4.10 14.90 41.07
N ALA A 149 3.66 16.04 40.54
CA ALA A 149 2.67 16.11 39.47
C ALA A 149 3.24 15.53 38.16
N ASP A 150 4.47 15.89 37.79
CA ASP A 150 5.15 15.36 36.61
C ASP A 150 5.44 13.87 36.77
N ALA A 151 5.82 13.41 37.95
CA ALA A 151 6.05 11.99 38.23
C ALA A 151 4.76 11.15 38.04
N GLN A 152 3.61 11.64 38.46
CA GLN A 152 2.31 10.99 38.26
C GLN A 152 1.96 10.90 36.75
N VAL A 153 2.26 11.95 35.99
CA VAL A 153 2.01 11.93 34.53
C VAL A 153 2.90 10.89 33.82
N VAL A 154 4.18 10.77 34.21
CA VAL A 154 5.10 9.78 33.66
C VAL A 154 4.66 8.36 34.06
N GLU A 155 4.20 8.15 35.30
CA GLU A 155 3.69 6.87 35.75
C GLU A 155 2.43 6.45 34.99
N ALA A 156 1.47 7.37 34.80
CA ALA A 156 0.27 7.14 33.99
C ALA A 156 0.60 6.83 32.52
N LEU A 157 1.62 7.50 31.95
CA LEU A 157 2.09 7.22 30.59
C LEU A 157 2.70 5.81 30.51
N ASN A 158 3.48 5.39 31.50
CA ASN A 158 4.05 4.05 31.56
C ASN A 158 2.96 2.98 31.68
N GLU A 159 1.96 3.19 32.53
CA GLU A 159 0.83 2.29 32.66
C GLU A 159 0.06 2.16 31.33
N GLN A 160 -0.20 3.30 30.66
CA GLN A 160 -0.83 3.31 29.34
C GLN A 160 -0.02 2.54 28.30
N TYR A 161 1.30 2.71 28.29
CA TYR A 161 2.20 1.98 27.39
C TYR A 161 2.14 0.47 27.64
N GLU A 162 2.23 0.03 28.89
CA GLU A 162 2.16 -1.39 29.25
C GLU A 162 0.80 -2.02 28.88
N ILE A 163 -0.29 -1.29 29.06
CA ILE A 163 -1.63 -1.75 28.67
C ILE A 163 -1.72 -1.92 27.15
N GLN A 164 -1.25 -0.94 26.39
CA GLN A 164 -1.28 -1.00 24.93
C GLN A 164 -0.39 -2.10 24.38
N LYS A 165 0.80 -2.28 24.94
CA LYS A 165 1.71 -3.35 24.57
C LYS A 165 1.11 -4.73 24.79
N ARG A 166 0.55 -4.97 25.99
CA ARG A 166 -0.17 -6.22 26.30
C ARG A 166 -1.36 -6.46 25.36
N ALA A 167 -2.09 -5.42 25.02
CA ALA A 167 -3.22 -5.50 24.09
C ALA A 167 -2.76 -5.86 22.65
N LEU A 168 -1.60 -5.38 22.23
CA LEU A 168 -0.98 -5.75 20.94
C LEU A 168 -0.56 -7.22 20.94
N ASP A 169 0.16 -7.65 21.97
CA ASP A 169 0.61 -9.04 22.10
C ASP A 169 -0.58 -10.01 22.16
N ALA A 170 -1.61 -9.70 22.95
CA ALA A 170 -2.82 -10.50 23.04
C ALA A 170 -3.56 -10.59 21.69
N ARG A 171 -3.63 -9.49 20.92
CA ARG A 171 -4.20 -9.51 19.57
C ARG A 171 -3.39 -10.37 18.61
N PHE A 172 -2.08 -10.32 18.70
CA PHE A 172 -1.20 -11.15 17.89
C PHE A 172 -1.39 -12.63 18.22
N GLU A 173 -1.38 -13.00 19.51
CA GLU A 173 -1.60 -14.38 19.94
C GLU A 173 -2.95 -14.92 19.49
N ASP A 174 -4.03 -14.15 19.61
CA ASP A 174 -5.38 -14.53 19.14
C ASP A 174 -5.42 -14.74 17.62
N LYS A 175 -4.76 -13.86 16.84
CA LYS A 175 -4.63 -14.03 15.38
C LYS A 175 -3.85 -15.30 15.01
N VAL A 176 -2.72 -15.55 15.68
CA VAL A 176 -1.90 -16.75 15.44
C VAL A 176 -2.65 -18.02 15.84
N GLU A 177 -3.38 -17.99 16.96
CA GLU A 177 -4.21 -19.13 17.37
C GLU A 177 -5.31 -19.41 16.32
N LYS A 178 -5.98 -18.38 15.79
CA LYS A 178 -7.00 -18.53 14.73
C LYS A 178 -6.40 -19.15 13.47
N VAL A 179 -5.21 -18.73 13.04
CA VAL A 179 -4.51 -19.32 11.88
C VAL A 179 -4.18 -20.79 12.12
N ARG A 180 -3.74 -21.14 13.33
CA ARG A 180 -3.36 -22.51 13.71
C ARG A 180 -4.56 -23.43 13.92
N ARG A 181 -5.63 -22.91 14.50
CA ARG A 181 -6.83 -23.68 14.86
C ARG A 181 -7.50 -24.33 13.66
N GLY A 182 -7.39 -23.72 12.49
CA GLY A 182 -8.09 -24.13 11.28
C GLY A 182 -9.47 -23.46 11.16
N ASP A 183 -10.13 -23.73 10.04
CA ASP A 183 -11.33 -23.02 9.62
C ASP A 183 -12.59 -23.88 9.81
N ASP A 184 -13.71 -23.22 10.12
CA ASP A 184 -15.03 -23.86 10.14
C ASP A 184 -15.54 -23.97 8.70
N LEU A 185 -15.31 -25.14 8.09
CA LEU A 185 -15.78 -25.46 6.74
C LEU A 185 -17.14 -26.13 6.76
N PRO A 186 -17.97 -26.00 5.68
CA PRO A 186 -19.26 -26.67 5.58
C PRO A 186 -19.16 -28.19 5.81
N PRO A 187 -20.21 -28.84 6.25
CA PRO A 187 -20.23 -30.30 6.45
C PRO A 187 -19.80 -31.04 5.18
N GLY A 188 -18.88 -32.02 5.33
CA GLY A 188 -18.35 -32.80 4.21
C GLY A 188 -17.18 -32.21 3.47
N VAL A 189 -16.80 -30.93 3.75
CA VAL A 189 -15.62 -30.29 3.17
C VAL A 189 -14.46 -30.42 4.14
N MET A 190 -13.38 -31.06 3.70
CA MET A 190 -12.18 -31.27 4.48
C MET A 190 -11.15 -30.18 4.24
N LYS A 191 -11.04 -29.70 3.00
CA LYS A 191 -10.11 -28.67 2.54
C LYS A 191 -10.77 -27.81 1.46
N MET A 192 -10.51 -26.51 1.49
CA MET A 192 -10.94 -25.56 0.46
C MET A 192 -9.73 -24.74 0.03
N VAL A 193 -9.57 -24.58 -1.28
CA VAL A 193 -8.50 -23.76 -1.85
C VAL A 193 -9.16 -22.63 -2.65
N LYS A 194 -8.75 -21.38 -2.37
CA LYS A 194 -9.14 -20.20 -3.17
C LYS A 194 -7.91 -19.73 -3.92
N VAL A 195 -8.02 -19.65 -5.23
CA VAL A 195 -6.99 -19.11 -6.11
C VAL A 195 -7.49 -17.79 -6.68
N PHE A 196 -6.73 -16.73 -6.49
CA PHE A 196 -7.05 -15.41 -7.03
C PHE A 196 -6.21 -15.18 -8.27
N VAL A 197 -6.87 -14.98 -9.39
CA VAL A 197 -6.24 -14.74 -10.68
C VAL A 197 -6.52 -13.30 -11.11
N ALA A 198 -5.48 -12.53 -11.36
CA ALA A 198 -5.59 -11.18 -11.91
C ALA A 198 -5.72 -11.26 -13.44
N VAL A 199 -6.79 -10.70 -13.96
CA VAL A 199 -7.07 -10.66 -15.40
C VAL A 199 -7.02 -9.22 -15.86
N LYS A 200 -6.18 -8.90 -16.85
CA LYS A 200 -6.19 -7.60 -17.54
C LYS A 200 -7.23 -7.62 -18.65
N ARG A 201 -8.29 -6.87 -18.46
CA ARG A 201 -9.30 -6.63 -19.51
C ARG A 201 -9.08 -5.25 -20.10
N LYS A 202 -8.90 -5.19 -21.42
CA LYS A 202 -8.81 -3.93 -22.14
C LYS A 202 -10.17 -3.24 -22.14
N LEU A 203 -10.16 -1.91 -22.03
CA LEU A 203 -11.37 -1.10 -22.16
C LEU A 203 -11.92 -1.21 -23.59
N GLN A 204 -13.23 -1.30 -23.69
CA GLN A 204 -13.95 -1.40 -24.95
C GLN A 204 -15.01 -0.30 -25.07
N PRO A 205 -15.40 0.12 -26.28
CA PRO A 205 -16.56 0.97 -26.45
C PRO A 205 -17.80 0.33 -25.82
N GLY A 206 -18.55 1.11 -25.05
CA GLY A 206 -19.68 0.63 -24.27
C GLY A 206 -19.39 0.41 -22.77
N ASP A 207 -18.12 0.30 -22.37
CA ASP A 207 -17.76 0.19 -20.96
C ASP A 207 -18.04 1.49 -20.21
N LYS A 208 -18.50 1.38 -18.97
CA LYS A 208 -18.82 2.51 -18.13
C LYS A 208 -17.62 2.92 -17.32
N MET A 209 -17.22 4.17 -17.42
CA MET A 209 -16.17 4.81 -16.64
C MET A 209 -16.73 5.93 -15.76
N ALA A 210 -16.11 6.18 -14.63
CA ALA A 210 -16.48 7.27 -13.73
C ALA A 210 -15.25 7.79 -12.99
N GLY A 211 -15.24 9.09 -12.72
CA GLY A 211 -14.31 9.71 -11.79
C GLY A 211 -14.93 9.82 -10.38
N ARG A 212 -14.19 10.50 -9.48
CA ARG A 212 -14.57 10.70 -8.07
C ARG A 212 -15.66 11.76 -7.87
N HIS A 213 -16.02 12.53 -8.89
CA HIS A 213 -16.94 13.66 -8.82
C HIS A 213 -18.32 13.39 -9.43
N GLY A 214 -18.72 12.12 -9.56
CA GLY A 214 -19.99 11.75 -10.17
C GLY A 214 -20.02 11.92 -11.69
N ASN A 215 -18.92 12.16 -12.33
CA ASN A 215 -18.71 12.28 -13.77
C ASN A 215 -18.67 10.90 -14.43
N LYS A 216 -19.81 10.21 -14.44
CA LYS A 216 -19.97 8.91 -15.09
C LYS A 216 -20.24 9.07 -16.58
N GLY A 217 -19.63 8.19 -17.36
CA GLY A 217 -19.82 8.17 -18.81
C GLY A 217 -19.58 6.79 -19.38
N VAL A 218 -19.92 6.61 -20.64
CA VAL A 218 -19.68 5.40 -21.41
C VAL A 218 -18.60 5.70 -22.44
N ILE A 219 -17.64 4.79 -22.60
CA ILE A 219 -16.60 4.91 -23.62
C ILE A 219 -17.25 4.84 -24.99
N SER A 220 -17.15 5.91 -25.74
CA SER A 220 -17.70 5.99 -27.10
C SER A 220 -16.74 5.45 -28.16
N LYS A 221 -15.44 5.68 -27.99
CA LYS A 221 -14.39 5.26 -28.94
C LYS A 221 -13.07 5.06 -28.21
N VAL A 222 -12.32 4.06 -28.64
CA VAL A 222 -10.91 3.89 -28.30
C VAL A 222 -10.11 4.28 -29.54
N VAL A 223 -9.18 5.20 -29.36
CA VAL A 223 -8.36 5.78 -30.44
C VAL A 223 -6.92 5.34 -30.23
N PRO A 224 -6.18 4.97 -31.28
CA PRO A 224 -4.75 4.73 -31.21
C PRO A 224 -4.02 5.95 -30.63
N MET A 225 -2.90 5.71 -29.98
CA MET A 225 -2.14 6.77 -29.31
C MET A 225 -1.65 7.84 -30.28
N GLU A 226 -1.30 7.44 -31.49
CA GLU A 226 -0.83 8.30 -32.57
C GLU A 226 -1.90 9.29 -33.07
N ASP A 227 -3.17 8.87 -32.98
CA ASP A 227 -4.33 9.69 -33.38
C ASP A 227 -4.88 10.55 -32.25
N MET A 228 -4.37 10.42 -31.04
CA MET A 228 -4.82 11.23 -29.90
C MET A 228 -4.24 12.65 -29.96
N PRO A 229 -4.98 13.65 -29.45
CA PRO A 229 -4.40 14.98 -29.27
C PRO A 229 -3.16 14.92 -28.35
N PHE A 230 -2.18 15.75 -28.63
CA PHE A 230 -0.94 15.79 -27.86
C PHE A 230 -0.54 17.22 -27.49
N LEU A 231 0.24 17.35 -26.43
CA LEU A 231 0.82 18.61 -25.95
C LEU A 231 2.02 19.01 -26.83
N GLU A 232 2.52 20.21 -26.66
CA GLU A 232 3.68 20.76 -27.37
C GLU A 232 4.96 19.93 -27.16
N ASP A 233 5.10 19.27 -26.01
CA ASP A 233 6.19 18.35 -25.67
C ASP A 233 6.05 16.96 -26.33
N GLY A 234 4.98 16.73 -27.11
CA GLY A 234 4.68 15.45 -27.75
C GLY A 234 3.95 14.44 -26.84
N THR A 235 3.61 14.80 -25.60
CA THR A 235 2.86 13.92 -24.69
C THR A 235 1.43 13.75 -25.13
N PRO A 236 0.94 12.55 -25.44
CA PRO A 236 -0.44 12.33 -25.86
C PRO A 236 -1.39 12.45 -24.68
N VAL A 237 -2.61 12.92 -24.94
CA VAL A 237 -3.70 12.95 -23.98
C VAL A 237 -4.25 11.55 -23.77
N ASP A 238 -4.36 11.10 -22.52
CA ASP A 238 -4.83 9.75 -22.19
C ASP A 238 -6.36 9.62 -22.32
N PHE A 239 -7.10 10.69 -22.03
CA PHE A 239 -8.55 10.65 -21.94
C PHE A 239 -9.21 11.99 -22.34
N CYS A 240 -10.16 11.92 -23.26
CA CYS A 240 -10.95 13.08 -23.68
C CYS A 240 -12.37 12.99 -23.10
N LEU A 241 -12.76 13.96 -22.29
CA LEU A 241 -14.10 14.08 -21.73
C LEU A 241 -14.98 15.04 -22.53
N ASN A 242 -16.27 14.71 -22.63
CA ASN A 242 -17.24 15.62 -23.20
C ASN A 242 -17.48 16.81 -22.24
N PRO A 243 -17.17 18.05 -22.63
CA PRO A 243 -17.31 19.22 -21.76
C PRO A 243 -18.74 19.52 -21.35
N LEU A 244 -19.73 19.11 -22.14
CA LEU A 244 -21.15 19.34 -21.84
C LEU A 244 -21.63 18.63 -20.57
N GLY A 245 -20.88 17.60 -20.11
CA GLY A 245 -21.19 16.90 -18.86
C GLY A 245 -20.91 17.71 -17.60
N VAL A 246 -20.10 18.78 -17.66
CA VAL A 246 -19.67 19.56 -16.49
C VAL A 246 -20.70 20.65 -16.11
N PRO A 247 -21.14 21.57 -17.02
CA PRO A 247 -22.03 22.66 -16.66
C PRO A 247 -23.40 22.17 -16.17
N SER A 248 -23.95 21.15 -16.81
CA SER A 248 -25.25 20.59 -16.44
C SER A 248 -25.29 19.90 -15.07
N ARG A 249 -24.14 19.39 -14.58
CA ARG A 249 -24.03 18.65 -13.32
C ARG A 249 -23.35 19.43 -12.22
N MET A 250 -22.80 20.60 -12.50
CA MET A 250 -22.13 21.47 -11.52
C MET A 250 -21.01 20.82 -10.72
N ASN A 251 -20.41 19.75 -11.24
CA ASN A 251 -19.32 19.01 -10.59
C ASN A 251 -17.94 19.64 -10.92
N VAL A 252 -17.76 20.90 -10.53
CA VAL A 252 -16.55 21.69 -10.83
C VAL A 252 -15.29 21.09 -10.17
N GLY A 253 -15.45 20.32 -9.10
CA GLY A 253 -14.35 19.66 -8.41
C GLY A 253 -13.46 18.80 -9.32
N GLN A 254 -14.00 18.21 -10.38
CA GLN A 254 -13.20 17.45 -11.35
C GLN A 254 -12.20 18.33 -12.13
N ILE A 255 -12.55 19.59 -12.39
CA ILE A 255 -11.66 20.53 -13.07
C ILE A 255 -10.55 20.96 -12.12
N LEU A 256 -10.89 21.32 -10.87
CA LEU A 256 -9.90 21.66 -9.85
C LEU A 256 -8.95 20.51 -9.56
N GLU A 257 -9.45 19.27 -9.48
CA GLU A 257 -8.63 18.06 -9.33
C GLU A 257 -7.65 17.90 -10.49
N THR A 258 -8.10 18.09 -11.72
CA THR A 258 -7.26 17.97 -12.91
C THR A 258 -6.17 19.04 -12.95
N HIS A 259 -6.52 20.29 -12.66
CA HIS A 259 -5.56 21.40 -12.62
C HIS A 259 -4.52 21.20 -11.53
N MET A 260 -4.94 20.83 -10.33
CA MET A 260 -4.01 20.57 -9.22
C MET A 260 -3.11 19.33 -9.49
N GLY A 261 -3.69 18.27 -10.05
CA GLY A 261 -2.93 17.08 -10.45
C GLY A 261 -1.92 17.38 -11.55
N TRP A 262 -2.26 18.25 -12.50
CA TRP A 262 -1.34 18.67 -13.54
C TRP A 262 -0.21 19.54 -12.99
N ALA A 263 -0.52 20.49 -12.11
CA ALA A 263 0.47 21.27 -11.39
C ALA A 263 1.42 20.36 -10.57
N ALA A 264 0.87 19.41 -9.83
CA ALA A 264 1.66 18.46 -9.04
C ALA A 264 2.60 17.62 -9.91
N ARG A 265 2.14 17.16 -11.08
CA ARG A 265 2.97 16.45 -12.06
C ARG A 265 4.08 17.35 -12.63
N GLY A 266 3.76 18.59 -13.01
CA GLY A 266 4.75 19.54 -13.51
C GLY A 266 5.86 19.85 -12.51
N LEU A 267 5.49 20.07 -11.25
CA LEU A 267 6.47 20.24 -10.16
C LEU A 267 7.36 19.00 -10.00
N GLY A 268 6.80 17.80 -10.13
CA GLY A 268 7.57 16.56 -10.09
C GLY A 268 8.54 16.40 -11.26
N LEU A 269 8.13 16.80 -12.47
CA LEU A 269 9.02 16.80 -13.64
C LEU A 269 10.18 17.80 -13.47
N ASN A 270 9.92 18.99 -12.91
CA ASN A 270 10.99 19.95 -12.62
C ASN A 270 12.02 19.39 -11.62
N VAL A 271 11.55 18.59 -10.64
CA VAL A 271 12.45 17.89 -9.70
C VAL A 271 13.24 16.78 -10.43
N ASP A 272 12.61 16.04 -11.35
CA ASP A 272 13.30 15.02 -12.14
C ASP A 272 14.39 15.64 -13.04
N GLU A 273 14.12 16.76 -13.70
CA GLU A 273 15.11 17.50 -14.48
C GLU A 273 16.30 17.93 -13.62
N ALA A 274 16.02 18.46 -12.43
CA ALA A 274 17.06 18.86 -11.47
C ALA A 274 17.90 17.66 -10.99
N LEU A 275 17.26 16.49 -10.76
CA LEU A 275 17.97 15.25 -10.43
C LEU A 275 18.86 14.74 -11.59
N GLN A 276 18.40 14.88 -12.82
CA GLN A 276 19.20 14.53 -14.00
C GLN A 276 20.41 15.48 -14.16
N GLU A 277 20.23 16.78 -13.85
CA GLU A 277 21.30 17.74 -13.83
C GLU A 277 22.31 17.42 -12.72
N TYR A 278 21.86 17.09 -11.51
CA TYR A 278 22.72 16.62 -10.44
C TYR A 278 23.55 15.39 -10.84
N LYS A 279 22.96 14.41 -11.51
CA LYS A 279 23.68 13.22 -12.01
C LYS A 279 24.80 13.56 -13.00
N ARG A 280 24.72 14.70 -13.69
CA ARG A 280 25.73 15.16 -14.66
C ARG A 280 26.79 16.07 -14.03
N SER A 281 26.38 16.98 -13.15
CA SER A 281 27.23 18.05 -12.58
C SER A 281 27.75 17.71 -11.19
N GLY A 282 27.02 16.92 -10.41
CA GLY A 282 27.28 16.70 -8.98
C GLY A 282 26.86 17.89 -8.09
N ASP A 283 26.14 18.88 -8.63
CA ASP A 283 25.68 20.06 -7.89
C ASP A 283 24.26 19.82 -7.35
N LEU A 284 24.09 19.92 -6.04
CA LEU A 284 22.82 19.75 -5.34
C LEU A 284 21.93 21.01 -5.38
N THR A 285 22.48 22.16 -5.77
CA THR A 285 21.75 23.43 -5.76
C THR A 285 20.45 23.38 -6.56
N PRO A 286 20.42 22.86 -7.82
CA PRO A 286 19.19 22.77 -8.59
C PRO A 286 18.13 21.88 -7.92
N VAL A 287 18.54 20.79 -7.26
CA VAL A 287 17.61 19.88 -6.57
C VAL A 287 16.99 20.60 -5.36
N ARG A 288 17.77 21.34 -4.59
CA ARG A 288 17.26 22.11 -3.46
C ARG A 288 16.30 23.20 -3.90
N GLU A 289 16.61 23.91 -4.98
CA GLU A 289 15.74 24.94 -5.56
C GLU A 289 14.42 24.32 -6.06
N ALA A 290 14.49 23.22 -6.80
CA ALA A 290 13.28 22.53 -7.30
C ALA A 290 12.39 22.01 -6.15
N MET A 291 12.99 21.45 -5.10
CA MET A 291 12.26 21.01 -3.90
C MET A 291 11.64 22.19 -3.14
N ASN A 292 12.34 23.34 -3.04
CA ASN A 292 11.78 24.55 -2.43
C ASN A 292 10.60 25.10 -3.23
N ILE A 293 10.68 25.11 -4.56
CA ILE A 293 9.56 25.50 -5.43
C ILE A 293 8.38 24.55 -5.28
N ALA A 294 8.65 23.26 -5.18
CA ALA A 294 7.63 22.21 -5.09
C ALA A 294 6.83 22.28 -3.77
N TYR A 295 7.52 22.41 -2.64
CA TYR A 295 6.89 22.37 -1.31
C TYR A 295 6.57 23.76 -0.75
N GLY A 296 7.19 24.82 -1.29
CA GLY A 296 7.11 26.18 -0.76
C GLY A 296 8.10 26.44 0.38
N ALA A 297 8.41 27.71 0.59
CA ALA A 297 9.49 28.13 1.49
C ALA A 297 9.30 27.67 2.93
N ASP A 298 8.06 27.74 3.45
CA ASP A 298 7.76 27.40 4.84
C ASP A 298 7.99 25.91 5.13
N VAL A 299 7.40 25.03 4.29
CA VAL A 299 7.52 23.56 4.44
C VAL A 299 8.96 23.10 4.14
N TYR A 300 9.61 23.76 3.19
CA TYR A 300 11.00 23.47 2.86
C TYR A 300 11.92 23.77 4.04
N ALA A 301 11.78 24.93 4.68
CA ALA A 301 12.59 25.34 5.82
C ALA A 301 12.37 24.43 7.06
N GLU A 302 11.12 24.00 7.30
CA GLU A 302 10.79 23.15 8.45
C GLU A 302 11.25 21.69 8.29
N GLY A 303 11.23 21.15 7.08
CA GLY A 303 11.37 19.71 6.88
C GLY A 303 12.47 19.24 5.95
N ILE A 304 12.94 20.08 5.01
CA ILE A 304 13.80 19.64 3.90
C ILE A 304 15.19 20.31 3.95
N GLU A 305 15.28 21.57 4.38
CA GLU A 305 16.51 22.35 4.34
C GLU A 305 17.66 21.70 5.12
N GLY A 306 17.36 21.08 6.26
CA GLY A 306 18.31 20.39 7.14
C GLY A 306 18.65 18.95 6.76
N MET A 307 18.06 18.41 5.68
CA MET A 307 18.34 17.04 5.25
C MET A 307 19.76 16.90 4.70
N ASP A 308 20.38 15.77 5.03
CA ASP A 308 21.64 15.34 4.41
C ASP A 308 21.43 14.99 2.93
N GLU A 309 22.51 14.88 2.19
CA GLU A 309 22.49 14.67 0.74
C GLU A 309 21.73 13.39 0.35
N GLU A 310 21.99 12.28 1.03
CA GLU A 310 21.38 10.98 0.72
C GLU A 310 19.88 11.01 0.94
N THR A 311 19.43 11.54 2.08
CA THR A 311 18.00 11.66 2.41
C THR A 311 17.28 12.63 1.47
N LEU A 312 17.93 13.74 1.09
CA LEU A 312 17.35 14.68 0.13
C LEU A 312 17.16 14.05 -1.25
N LEU A 313 18.16 13.31 -1.75
CA LEU A 313 18.08 12.63 -3.04
C LEU A 313 17.03 11.54 -3.05
N ASP A 314 16.89 10.80 -1.96
CA ASP A 314 15.81 9.81 -1.81
C ASP A 314 14.44 10.48 -1.80
N ALA A 315 14.27 11.55 -1.02
CA ALA A 315 13.03 12.33 -1.00
C ALA A 315 12.70 12.90 -2.38
N ALA A 316 13.68 13.47 -3.09
CA ALA A 316 13.49 13.99 -4.44
C ALA A 316 13.14 12.89 -5.45
N SER A 317 13.74 11.72 -5.36
CA SER A 317 13.45 10.58 -6.25
C SER A 317 12.01 10.09 -6.12
N ASN A 318 11.44 10.17 -4.94
CA ASN A 318 10.07 9.74 -4.65
C ASN A 318 8.99 10.66 -5.25
N VAL A 319 9.33 11.92 -5.58
CA VAL A 319 8.36 12.90 -6.11
C VAL A 319 8.51 13.17 -7.61
N THR A 320 9.41 12.50 -8.30
CA THR A 320 9.66 12.68 -9.76
C THR A 320 8.42 12.44 -10.63
N ARG A 321 7.50 11.60 -10.19
CA ARG A 321 6.23 11.32 -10.91
C ARG A 321 5.12 12.31 -10.58
N GLY A 322 5.31 13.16 -9.60
CA GLY A 322 4.36 14.16 -9.12
C GLY A 322 4.47 14.36 -7.61
N VAL A 323 4.33 15.58 -7.18
CA VAL A 323 4.37 15.96 -5.75
C VAL A 323 3.04 15.56 -5.09
N PRO A 324 3.03 14.76 -4.01
CA PRO A 324 1.79 14.42 -3.33
C PRO A 324 1.21 15.65 -2.61
N ILE A 325 -0.07 15.91 -2.84
CA ILE A 325 -0.80 17.02 -2.23
C ILE A 325 -1.88 16.46 -1.32
N ALA A 326 -1.88 16.86 -0.04
CA ALA A 326 -2.94 16.53 0.91
C ALA A 326 -4.06 17.58 0.83
N THR A 327 -5.31 17.10 0.74
CA THR A 327 -6.50 17.96 0.79
C THR A 327 -7.39 17.50 1.95
N PRO A 328 -7.19 18.01 3.19
CA PRO A 328 -8.03 17.68 4.32
C PRO A 328 -9.49 18.03 4.07
N VAL A 329 -10.41 17.30 4.71
CA VAL A 329 -11.85 17.55 4.60
C VAL A 329 -12.16 18.92 5.19
N PHE A 330 -12.91 19.77 4.44
CA PHE A 330 -13.24 21.18 4.74
C PHE A 330 -12.07 22.17 4.75
N ASP A 331 -10.87 21.74 4.42
CA ASP A 331 -9.68 22.58 4.29
C ASP A 331 -8.94 22.24 2.98
N GLY A 332 -9.67 22.25 1.88
CA GLY A 332 -9.15 21.99 0.54
C GLY A 332 -8.51 23.22 -0.08
N ALA A 333 -7.76 23.02 -1.17
CA ALA A 333 -7.13 24.09 -1.94
C ALA A 333 -8.19 25.05 -2.52
N LYS A 334 -7.93 26.34 -2.38
CA LYS A 334 -8.73 27.41 -3.00
C LYS A 334 -8.29 27.61 -4.44
N GLU A 335 -9.09 28.30 -5.24
CA GLU A 335 -8.77 28.63 -6.63
C GLU A 335 -7.43 29.36 -6.75
N ALA A 336 -7.14 30.27 -5.82
CA ALA A 336 -5.86 30.98 -5.77
C ALA A 336 -4.67 30.05 -5.60
N ASP A 337 -4.78 29.04 -4.72
CA ASP A 337 -3.72 28.06 -4.44
C ASP A 337 -3.46 27.17 -5.67
N VAL A 338 -4.54 26.81 -6.40
CA VAL A 338 -4.44 26.02 -7.64
C VAL A 338 -3.72 26.82 -8.73
N ASN A 339 -4.09 28.10 -8.90
CA ASN A 339 -3.47 28.99 -9.88
C ASN A 339 -1.99 29.23 -9.57
N ASP A 340 -1.65 29.44 -8.30
CA ASP A 340 -0.27 29.60 -7.86
C ASP A 340 0.56 28.31 -8.09
N ALA A 341 0.00 27.15 -7.79
CA ALA A 341 0.64 25.88 -8.06
C ALA A 341 0.91 25.64 -9.57
N LEU A 342 -0.03 26.00 -10.43
CA LEU A 342 0.16 25.93 -11.89
C LEU A 342 1.31 26.84 -12.35
N VAL A 343 1.35 28.09 -11.87
CA VAL A 343 2.42 29.03 -12.22
C VAL A 343 3.78 28.52 -11.72
N ARG A 344 3.86 28.00 -10.49
CA ARG A 344 5.10 27.40 -9.95
C ARG A 344 5.57 26.19 -10.77
N ALA A 345 4.64 25.43 -11.32
CA ALA A 345 4.95 24.32 -12.22
C ALA A 345 5.37 24.76 -13.64
N GLY A 346 5.29 26.05 -13.96
CA GLY A 346 5.62 26.60 -15.28
C GLY A 346 4.46 26.58 -16.28
N PHE A 347 3.22 26.34 -15.81
CA PHE A 347 2.02 26.33 -16.64
C PHE A 347 1.24 27.64 -16.59
N SER A 348 0.31 27.83 -17.53
CA SER A 348 -0.61 28.96 -17.52
C SER A 348 -1.50 28.92 -16.28
N SER A 349 -1.71 30.08 -15.64
CA SER A 349 -2.63 30.22 -14.50
C SER A 349 -4.09 29.86 -14.83
N SER A 350 -4.46 29.90 -16.13
CA SER A 350 -5.78 29.47 -16.58
C SER A 350 -5.98 27.96 -16.60
N GLY A 351 -4.91 27.17 -16.43
CA GLY A 351 -4.93 25.70 -16.55
C GLY A 351 -5.25 25.21 -17.96
N GLN A 352 -5.16 26.09 -18.99
CA GLN A 352 -5.38 25.74 -20.39
C GLN A 352 -4.05 25.55 -21.10
N SER A 353 -4.01 24.58 -22.01
CA SER A 353 -2.86 24.33 -22.89
C SER A 353 -3.33 24.16 -24.32
N VAL A 354 -2.45 24.47 -25.25
CA VAL A 354 -2.69 24.21 -26.67
C VAL A 354 -2.44 22.74 -26.94
N LEU A 355 -3.37 22.10 -27.62
CA LEU A 355 -3.25 20.71 -28.07
C LEU A 355 -3.14 20.67 -29.59
N PHE A 356 -2.33 19.77 -30.07
CA PHE A 356 -2.18 19.47 -31.50
C PHE A 356 -2.99 18.22 -31.86
N ASP A 357 -3.60 18.20 -33.04
CA ASP A 357 -4.35 17.04 -33.51
C ASP A 357 -3.38 15.96 -34.01
N GLY A 358 -3.53 14.73 -33.54
CA GLY A 358 -2.69 13.62 -33.96
C GLY A 358 -2.93 13.14 -35.39
N ARG A 359 -4.00 13.62 -36.08
CA ARG A 359 -4.39 13.17 -37.41
C ARG A 359 -4.05 14.15 -38.52
N THR A 360 -3.98 15.40 -38.23
CA THR A 360 -3.72 16.52 -39.14
C THR A 360 -2.50 17.29 -38.63
#